data_62b1f8b44d4bfac7ffa50b340108f5ff
#
_entry.id   62b1f8b44d4bfac7ffa50b340108f5ff
#
_cell.length_a   1.000
_cell.length_b   1.000
_cell.length_c   1.000
_cell.angle_alpha   90.00
_cell.angle_beta   90.00
_cell.angle_gamma   90.00
#
_symmetry.space_group_name_H-M   'P 1'
#
loop_
_entity.id
_entity.type
_entity.pdbx_description
1 polymer ?
#
loop_
_entity_poly.entity_id
_entity_poly.type
_entity_poly.pdbx_seq_one_letter_code
_entity_poly.pdbx_strand_id
1 'polypeptide(L)'
;PLDTWLPLQGGTGEIRVQMAFKSQVGTSLNIESFELLKVIGKGSFGKVMQVRKRDTSRIYALKIIRKAHIISRSEVTHTLAERTVLAKVNCPFIVPLKFSFQSPDKLYLGLAFVNGGELFLHLQREGRFSEERSRFYAAELFCALEHLHSFNVIYRDLKPENILLDYTGHIALCDFGLCKLNMGDK
;
A
#
# COMPACT_ATOMS: atom_id res chain seq x y z
N PRO A 1 11.85 5.60 26.40
CA PRO A 1 11.66 7.03 26.62
C PRO A 1 12.89 7.79 26.11
N LEU A 2 12.66 8.89 25.42
CA LEU A 2 13.70 9.85 25.05
C LEU A 2 13.70 10.93 26.11
N ASP A 3 14.86 11.23 26.69
CA ASP A 3 15.08 12.34 27.61
C ASP A 3 16.40 13.01 27.19
N THR A 4 16.32 14.17 26.58
CA THR A 4 17.49 14.85 26.02
C THR A 4 17.32 16.36 26.03
N TRP A 5 18.46 17.07 26.10
CA TRP A 5 18.53 18.51 25.92
C TRP A 5 18.81 18.84 24.44
N LEU A 6 18.07 19.73 23.87
CA LEU A 6 18.23 20.21 22.49
C LEU A 6 18.61 21.70 22.52
N PRO A 7 19.70 22.09 21.85
CA PRO A 7 20.07 23.50 21.74
C PRO A 7 19.05 24.27 20.89
N LEU A 8 18.74 25.49 21.30
CA LEU A 8 17.89 26.40 20.55
C LEU A 8 18.65 26.97 19.35
N GLN A 9 18.10 26.83 18.16
CA GLN A 9 18.65 27.52 16.97
C GLN A 9 18.32 29.01 17.04
N GLY A 10 19.34 29.86 16.96
CA GLY A 10 19.19 31.33 16.97
C GLY A 10 19.15 31.98 18.35
N GLY A 11 19.49 31.28 19.42
CA GLY A 11 19.55 31.80 20.79
C GLY A 11 20.54 31.04 21.67
N THR A 12 20.78 31.58 22.87
CA THR A 12 21.57 30.92 23.93
C THR A 12 20.60 30.20 24.87
N GLY A 13 20.52 28.91 24.79
CA GLY A 13 19.68 28.09 25.69
C GLY A 13 19.40 26.70 25.13
N GLU A 14 18.90 25.83 26.00
CA GLU A 14 18.54 24.45 25.66
C GLU A 14 17.14 24.13 26.16
N ILE A 15 16.43 23.27 25.42
CA ILE A 15 15.11 22.73 25.81
C ILE A 15 15.30 21.25 26.18
N ARG A 16 14.86 20.88 27.37
CA ARG A 16 14.74 19.48 27.74
C ARG A 16 13.46 18.87 27.15
N VAL A 17 13.62 17.86 26.34
CA VAL A 17 12.50 17.13 25.74
C VAL A 17 12.42 15.75 26.36
N GLN A 18 11.32 15.49 27.06
CA GLN A 18 10.98 14.15 27.54
C GLN A 18 9.83 13.59 26.72
N MET A 19 10.06 12.46 26.03
CA MET A 19 9.02 11.76 25.28
C MET A 19 8.95 10.31 25.71
N ALA A 20 7.76 9.85 26.04
CA ALA A 20 7.45 8.45 26.27
C ALA A 20 6.37 7.99 25.30
N PHE A 21 6.69 7.03 24.44
CA PHE A 21 5.70 6.35 23.63
C PHE A 21 5.01 5.28 24.48
N LYS A 22 3.74 5.49 24.77
CA LYS A 22 2.88 4.44 25.32
C LYS A 22 2.10 3.82 24.15
N SER A 23 2.47 2.61 23.79
CA SER A 23 1.62 1.80 22.90
C SER A 23 0.27 1.64 23.61
N GLN A 24 -0.77 2.26 23.07
CA GLN A 24 -2.11 1.82 23.41
C GLN A 24 -2.24 0.39 22.90
N VAL A 25 -2.34 -0.57 23.82
CA VAL A 25 -2.85 -1.91 23.52
C VAL A 25 -4.33 -1.70 23.21
N GLY A 26 -4.58 -1.21 21.98
CA GLY A 26 -5.93 -0.94 21.50
C GLY A 26 -6.64 -2.23 21.18
N THR A 27 -7.96 -2.17 21.20
CA THR A 27 -8.84 -3.21 20.66
C THR A 27 -8.33 -3.62 19.28
N SER A 28 -8.21 -4.92 19.03
CA SER A 28 -7.80 -5.47 17.74
C SER A 28 -8.64 -4.85 16.61
N LEU A 29 -7.99 -4.43 15.52
CA LEU A 29 -8.68 -3.86 14.37
C LEU A 29 -9.72 -4.86 13.83
N ASN A 30 -10.90 -4.35 13.57
CA ASN A 30 -11.99 -5.06 12.93
C ASN A 30 -12.69 -4.15 11.90
N ILE A 31 -13.66 -4.66 11.17
CA ILE A 31 -14.35 -3.89 10.13
C ILE A 31 -15.16 -2.71 10.70
N GLU A 32 -15.64 -2.79 11.95
CA GLU A 32 -16.39 -1.74 12.63
C GLU A 32 -15.52 -0.53 12.99
N SER A 33 -14.18 -0.72 13.03
CA SER A 33 -13.22 0.37 13.20
C SER A 33 -13.22 1.35 12.03
N PHE A 34 -13.91 1.01 10.93
CA PHE A 34 -13.93 1.77 9.68
C PHE A 34 -15.35 2.15 9.26
N GLU A 35 -15.46 3.33 8.68
CA GLU A 35 -16.60 3.77 7.90
C GLU A 35 -16.35 3.41 6.43
N LEU A 36 -17.24 2.63 5.83
CA LEU A 36 -17.16 2.23 4.43
C LEU A 36 -17.74 3.35 3.55
N LEU A 37 -16.93 3.95 2.68
CA LEU A 37 -17.34 5.10 1.87
C LEU A 37 -17.86 4.65 0.49
N LYS A 38 -16.96 4.14 -0.37
CA LYS A 38 -17.33 3.70 -1.73
C LYS A 38 -16.45 2.54 -2.21
N VAL A 39 -16.97 1.76 -3.14
CA VAL A 39 -16.19 0.75 -3.87
C VAL A 39 -15.32 1.48 -4.91
N ILE A 40 -14.02 1.25 -4.88
CA ILE A 40 -13.04 1.84 -5.80
C ILE A 40 -12.40 0.81 -6.73
N GLY A 41 -12.58 -0.48 -6.45
CA GLY A 41 -12.12 -1.56 -7.31
C GLY A 41 -12.89 -2.85 -7.05
N LYS A 42 -13.05 -3.68 -8.09
CA LYS A 42 -13.61 -5.02 -8.00
C LYS A 42 -12.69 -5.99 -8.72
N GLY A 43 -12.40 -7.11 -8.10
CA GLY A 43 -11.57 -8.18 -8.66
C GLY A 43 -12.21 -9.55 -8.46
N SER A 44 -11.58 -10.58 -9.01
CA SER A 44 -12.05 -11.97 -8.92
C SER A 44 -12.15 -12.50 -7.49
N PHE A 45 -11.34 -11.99 -6.56
CA PHE A 45 -11.25 -12.47 -5.17
C PHE A 45 -12.01 -11.61 -4.17
N GLY A 46 -12.46 -10.42 -4.58
CA GLY A 46 -13.11 -9.49 -3.67
C GLY A 46 -13.27 -8.08 -4.23
N LYS A 47 -13.25 -7.12 -3.34
CA LYS A 47 -13.42 -5.71 -3.67
C LYS A 47 -12.44 -4.84 -2.89
N VAL A 48 -12.12 -3.67 -3.44
CA VAL A 48 -11.38 -2.62 -2.78
C VAL A 48 -12.34 -1.47 -2.47
N MET A 49 -12.35 -1.04 -1.22
CA MET A 49 -13.20 0.04 -0.74
C MET A 49 -12.36 1.20 -0.25
N GLN A 50 -12.76 2.40 -0.57
CA GLN A 50 -12.33 3.57 0.16
C GLN A 50 -13.01 3.56 1.53
N VAL A 51 -12.21 3.67 2.60
CA VAL A 51 -12.69 3.64 3.97
C VAL A 51 -12.08 4.77 4.79
N ARG A 52 -12.81 5.21 5.84
CA ARG A 52 -12.31 6.15 6.84
C ARG A 52 -12.13 5.43 8.17
N LYS A 53 -10.95 5.47 8.74
CA LYS A 53 -10.71 4.95 10.09
C LYS A 53 -11.36 5.89 11.11
N ARG A 54 -12.23 5.38 11.98
CA ARG A 54 -13.11 6.20 12.83
C ARG A 54 -12.36 7.06 13.86
N ASP A 55 -11.30 6.51 14.47
CA ASP A 55 -10.54 7.18 15.53
C ASP A 55 -9.59 8.28 15.00
N THR A 56 -9.07 8.12 13.78
CA THR A 56 -8.07 9.04 13.19
C THR A 56 -8.60 9.84 12.01
N SER A 57 -9.81 9.53 11.52
CA SER A 57 -10.41 10.09 10.30
C SER A 57 -9.56 9.90 9.03
N ARG A 58 -8.52 9.08 9.09
CA ARG A 58 -7.63 8.80 7.94
C ARG A 58 -8.32 7.92 6.92
N ILE A 59 -8.06 8.23 5.65
CA ILE A 59 -8.60 7.48 4.50
C ILE A 59 -7.62 6.39 4.07
N TYR A 60 -8.16 5.21 3.76
CA TYR A 60 -7.43 4.05 3.29
C TYR A 60 -8.17 3.36 2.14
N ALA A 61 -7.42 2.60 1.36
CA ALA A 61 -7.97 1.62 0.42
C ALA A 61 -7.99 0.25 1.13
N LEU A 62 -9.17 -0.28 1.42
CA LEU A 62 -9.34 -1.55 2.11
C LEU A 62 -9.66 -2.65 1.11
N LYS A 63 -8.69 -3.52 0.82
CA LYS A 63 -8.88 -4.72 0.00
C LYS A 63 -9.52 -5.80 0.86
N ILE A 64 -10.72 -6.23 0.47
CA ILE A 64 -11.55 -7.22 1.18
C ILE A 64 -11.61 -8.48 0.35
N ILE A 65 -11.11 -9.58 0.89
CA ILE A 65 -10.94 -10.85 0.18
C ILE A 65 -11.76 -11.93 0.92
N ARG A 66 -12.58 -12.69 0.20
CA ARG A 66 -13.35 -13.81 0.77
C ARG A 66 -12.50 -15.05 0.87
N LYS A 67 -12.36 -15.61 2.08
CA LYS A 67 -11.57 -16.85 2.32
C LYS A 67 -12.07 -18.03 1.49
N ALA A 68 -13.38 -18.20 1.37
CA ALA A 68 -13.96 -19.28 0.56
C ALA A 68 -13.51 -19.21 -0.91
N HIS A 69 -13.40 -18.02 -1.50
CA HIS A 69 -12.93 -17.86 -2.89
C HIS A 69 -11.45 -18.19 -3.04
N ILE A 70 -10.63 -17.84 -2.05
CA ILE A 70 -9.20 -18.15 -2.07
C ILE A 70 -9.00 -19.67 -1.98
N ILE A 71 -9.74 -20.33 -1.09
CA ILE A 71 -9.65 -21.79 -0.88
C ILE A 71 -10.13 -22.55 -2.12
N SER A 72 -11.30 -22.18 -2.67
CA SER A 72 -11.88 -22.86 -3.84
C SER A 72 -11.02 -22.77 -5.11
N ARG A 73 -10.13 -21.75 -5.20
CA ARG A 73 -9.25 -21.52 -6.34
C ARG A 73 -7.78 -21.87 -6.05
N SER A 74 -7.49 -22.45 -4.89
CA SER A 74 -6.11 -22.78 -4.45
C SER A 74 -5.16 -21.58 -4.44
N GLU A 75 -5.70 -20.35 -4.16
CA GLU A 75 -4.97 -19.07 -4.20
C GLU A 75 -4.44 -18.65 -2.82
N VAL A 76 -4.47 -19.54 -1.83
CA VAL A 76 -4.02 -19.25 -0.47
C VAL A 76 -2.56 -18.78 -0.46
N THR A 77 -1.70 -19.48 -1.18
CA THR A 77 -0.26 -19.18 -1.27
C THR A 77 -0.03 -17.78 -1.88
N HIS A 78 -0.76 -17.43 -2.95
CA HIS A 78 -0.64 -16.13 -3.60
C HIS A 78 -1.11 -14.99 -2.68
N THR A 79 -2.22 -15.18 -1.97
CA THR A 79 -2.74 -14.17 -1.03
C THR A 79 -1.80 -13.94 0.16
N LEU A 80 -1.18 -15.00 0.69
CA LEU A 80 -0.18 -14.89 1.74
C LEU A 80 1.10 -14.23 1.23
N ALA A 81 1.53 -14.55 0.00
CA ALA A 81 2.67 -13.92 -0.65
C ALA A 81 2.44 -12.41 -0.82
N GLU A 82 1.26 -11.98 -1.32
CA GLU A 82 0.89 -10.58 -1.44
C GLU A 82 1.06 -9.83 -0.11
N ARG A 83 0.47 -10.34 0.97
CA ARG A 83 0.60 -9.74 2.30
C ARG A 83 2.06 -9.66 2.76
N THR A 84 2.82 -10.75 2.54
CA THR A 84 4.22 -10.84 3.00
C THR A 84 5.10 -9.87 2.24
N VAL A 85 4.92 -9.74 0.93
CA VAL A 85 5.63 -8.76 0.09
C VAL A 85 5.32 -7.35 0.58
N LEU A 86 4.04 -6.99 0.62
CA LEU A 86 3.61 -5.65 1.01
C LEU A 86 4.02 -5.26 2.43
N ALA A 87 4.19 -6.23 3.34
CA ALA A 87 4.64 -5.97 4.71
C ALA A 87 6.15 -5.67 4.80
N LYS A 88 6.95 -6.12 3.82
CA LYS A 88 8.42 -5.97 3.79
C LYS A 88 8.88 -4.81 2.92
N VAL A 89 8.12 -4.50 1.89
CA VAL A 89 8.48 -3.49 0.89
C VAL A 89 8.25 -2.08 1.44
N ASN A 90 9.28 -1.26 1.36
CA ASN A 90 9.21 0.17 1.71
C ASN A 90 9.83 0.99 0.57
N CYS A 91 9.03 1.30 -0.43
CA CYS A 91 9.42 2.06 -1.62
C CYS A 91 8.38 3.17 -1.85
N PRO A 92 8.78 4.41 -2.16
CA PRO A 92 7.84 5.51 -2.40
C PRO A 92 6.93 5.27 -3.61
N PHE A 93 7.36 4.45 -4.56
CA PHE A 93 6.63 4.13 -5.80
C PHE A 93 5.80 2.83 -5.70
N ILE A 94 5.57 2.34 -4.49
CA ILE A 94 4.74 1.16 -4.23
C ILE A 94 3.72 1.53 -3.16
N VAL A 95 2.44 1.19 -3.40
CA VAL A 95 1.37 1.45 -2.43
C VAL A 95 1.65 0.69 -1.13
N PRO A 96 1.90 1.37 0.00
CA PRO A 96 2.28 0.70 1.24
C PRO A 96 1.10 0.05 1.95
N LEU A 97 1.32 -1.15 2.48
CA LEU A 97 0.42 -1.78 3.44
C LEU A 97 0.54 -1.08 4.80
N LYS A 98 -0.57 -0.61 5.35
CA LYS A 98 -0.63 0.09 6.64
C LYS A 98 -1.04 -0.83 7.78
N PHE A 99 -1.95 -1.77 7.52
CA PHE A 99 -2.42 -2.77 8.49
C PHE A 99 -3.09 -3.94 7.77
N SER A 100 -3.23 -5.05 8.46
CA SER A 100 -4.05 -6.18 8.01
C SER A 100 -4.76 -6.80 9.20
N PHE A 101 -5.97 -7.30 8.97
CA PHE A 101 -6.74 -8.06 9.95
C PHE A 101 -7.65 -9.06 9.24
N GLN A 102 -8.34 -9.89 10.00
CA GLN A 102 -9.22 -10.92 9.44
C GLN A 102 -10.48 -11.09 10.30
N SER A 103 -11.52 -11.59 9.65
CA SER A 103 -12.71 -12.16 10.28
C SER A 103 -12.78 -13.67 10.00
N PRO A 104 -13.75 -14.40 10.53
CA PRO A 104 -13.92 -15.82 10.21
C PRO A 104 -13.98 -16.11 8.70
N ASP A 105 -14.61 -15.23 7.90
CA ASP A 105 -14.91 -15.40 6.48
C ASP A 105 -14.10 -14.53 5.53
N LYS A 106 -13.38 -13.49 6.03
CA LYS A 106 -12.68 -12.51 5.18
C LYS A 106 -11.28 -12.15 5.68
N LEU A 107 -10.43 -11.79 4.73
CA LEU A 107 -9.15 -11.10 4.95
C LEU A 107 -9.27 -9.64 4.53
N TYR A 108 -8.58 -8.77 5.26
CA TYR A 108 -8.58 -7.34 5.03
C TYR A 108 -7.14 -6.81 4.97
N LEU A 109 -6.80 -6.16 3.87
CA LEU A 109 -5.52 -5.47 3.69
C LEU A 109 -5.79 -3.98 3.59
N GLY A 110 -5.33 -3.23 4.57
CA GLY A 110 -5.44 -1.76 4.60
C GLY A 110 -4.24 -1.11 3.93
N LEU A 111 -4.44 -0.56 2.75
CA LEU A 111 -3.44 0.09 1.91
C LEU A 111 -3.57 1.61 2.03
N ALA A 112 -2.49 2.34 1.74
CA ALA A 112 -2.59 3.78 1.57
C ALA A 112 -3.57 4.10 0.43
N PHE A 113 -4.40 5.14 0.63
CA PHE A 113 -5.30 5.60 -0.43
C PHE A 113 -4.55 6.57 -1.35
N VAL A 114 -4.49 6.21 -2.63
CA VAL A 114 -3.87 7.01 -3.69
C VAL A 114 -4.98 7.61 -4.53
N ASN A 115 -5.00 8.94 -4.69
CA ASN A 115 -6.17 9.68 -5.12
C ASN A 115 -6.13 10.21 -6.57
N GLY A 116 -5.00 10.07 -7.28
CA GLY A 116 -4.86 10.53 -8.67
C GLY A 116 -5.41 9.59 -9.74
N GLY A 117 -5.91 8.40 -9.32
CA GLY A 117 -6.48 7.39 -10.22
C GLY A 117 -5.44 6.52 -10.92
N GLU A 118 -5.92 5.64 -11.79
CA GLU A 118 -5.09 4.73 -12.58
C GLU A 118 -4.40 5.46 -13.73
N LEU A 119 -3.14 5.12 -14.00
CA LEU A 119 -2.40 5.63 -15.17
C LEU A 119 -3.12 5.32 -16.48
N PHE A 120 -3.82 4.18 -16.53
CA PHE A 120 -4.66 3.78 -17.66
C PHE A 120 -5.73 4.83 -18.00
N LEU A 121 -6.43 5.37 -17.01
CA LEU A 121 -7.47 6.39 -17.22
C LEU A 121 -6.90 7.69 -17.78
N HIS A 122 -5.72 8.09 -17.34
CA HIS A 122 -5.01 9.25 -17.88
C HIS A 122 -4.58 9.01 -19.32
N LEU A 123 -4.02 7.84 -19.61
CA LEU A 123 -3.61 7.46 -20.96
C LEU A 123 -4.80 7.37 -21.91
N GLN A 124 -5.92 6.80 -21.47
CA GLN A 124 -7.16 6.72 -22.26
C GLN A 124 -7.73 8.09 -22.60
N ARG A 125 -7.67 9.03 -21.64
CA ARG A 125 -8.17 10.41 -21.84
C ARG A 125 -7.29 11.21 -22.79
N GLU A 126 -5.98 11.08 -22.69
CA GLU A 126 -5.01 11.87 -23.43
C GLU A 126 -4.55 11.21 -24.75
N GLY A 127 -4.87 9.92 -24.93
CA GLY A 127 -4.48 9.11 -26.09
C GLY A 127 -3.00 8.69 -26.03
N ARG A 128 -2.10 9.61 -25.76
CA ARG A 128 -0.65 9.34 -25.60
C ARG A 128 -0.03 10.35 -24.65
N PHE A 129 1.04 9.93 -23.98
CA PHE A 129 1.90 10.84 -23.20
C PHE A 129 3.05 11.37 -24.05
N SER A 130 3.61 12.52 -23.67
CA SER A 130 4.88 12.98 -24.22
C SER A 130 6.01 12.02 -23.85
N GLU A 131 7.11 12.04 -24.61
CA GLU A 131 8.28 11.22 -24.30
C GLU A 131 8.87 11.57 -22.94
N GLU A 132 8.92 12.86 -22.59
CA GLU A 132 9.41 13.33 -21.30
C GLU A 132 8.59 12.75 -20.14
N ARG A 133 7.26 12.83 -20.20
CA ARG A 133 6.35 12.27 -19.20
C ARG A 133 6.45 10.75 -19.13
N SER A 134 6.57 10.07 -20.28
CA SER A 134 6.75 8.63 -20.32
C SER A 134 8.07 8.19 -19.69
N ARG A 135 9.14 8.94 -19.93
CA ARG A 135 10.45 8.72 -19.32
C ARG A 135 10.42 8.89 -17.81
N PHE A 136 9.70 9.90 -17.31
CA PHE A 136 9.51 10.14 -15.89
C PHE A 136 8.82 8.94 -15.20
N TYR A 137 7.68 8.49 -15.73
CA TYR A 137 6.98 7.32 -15.18
C TYR A 137 7.79 6.04 -15.29
N ALA A 138 8.51 5.85 -16.41
CA ALA A 138 9.35 4.68 -16.60
C ALA A 138 10.50 4.63 -15.58
N ALA A 139 11.12 5.77 -15.26
CA ALA A 139 12.18 5.84 -14.27
C ALA A 139 11.68 5.45 -12.87
N GLU A 140 10.55 5.99 -12.44
CA GLU A 140 9.94 5.65 -11.14
C GLU A 140 9.52 4.18 -11.08
N LEU A 141 8.98 3.66 -12.19
CA LEU A 141 8.61 2.26 -12.32
C LEU A 141 9.82 1.34 -12.23
N PHE A 142 10.93 1.72 -12.87
CA PHE A 142 12.20 0.99 -12.77
C PHE A 142 12.68 0.90 -11.32
N CYS A 143 12.65 2.02 -10.56
CA CYS A 143 13.00 2.02 -9.16
C CYS A 143 12.08 1.11 -8.31
N ALA A 144 10.76 1.09 -8.61
CA ALA A 144 9.83 0.20 -7.94
C ALA A 144 10.16 -1.29 -8.19
N LEU A 145 10.44 -1.65 -9.44
CA LEU A 145 10.78 -3.02 -9.83
C LEU A 145 12.14 -3.44 -9.27
N GLU A 146 13.15 -2.58 -9.31
CA GLU A 146 14.46 -2.81 -8.70
C GLU A 146 14.32 -3.12 -7.21
N HIS A 147 13.51 -2.31 -6.52
CA HIS A 147 13.24 -2.53 -5.09
C HIS A 147 12.57 -3.88 -4.83
N LEU A 148 11.57 -4.28 -5.65
CA LEU A 148 10.94 -5.61 -5.55
C LEU A 148 11.95 -6.73 -5.80
N HIS A 149 12.79 -6.60 -6.83
CA HIS A 149 13.81 -7.58 -7.17
C HIS A 149 14.85 -7.76 -6.07
N SER A 150 15.19 -6.70 -5.32
CA SER A 150 16.09 -6.80 -4.16
C SER A 150 15.53 -7.67 -3.02
N PHE A 151 14.20 -7.88 -2.99
CA PHE A 151 13.51 -8.82 -2.10
C PHE A 151 13.20 -10.16 -2.76
N ASN A 152 13.77 -10.45 -3.93
CA ASN A 152 13.46 -11.63 -4.74
C ASN A 152 11.97 -11.76 -5.10
N VAL A 153 11.30 -10.65 -5.33
CA VAL A 153 9.89 -10.56 -5.73
C VAL A 153 9.78 -10.24 -7.20
N ILE A 154 9.10 -11.08 -7.96
CA ILE A 154 8.74 -10.84 -9.36
C ILE A 154 7.28 -10.39 -9.40
N TYR A 155 7.02 -9.21 -9.97
CA TYR A 155 5.70 -8.58 -9.96
C TYR A 155 4.67 -9.26 -10.88
N ARG A 156 5.01 -9.59 -12.11
CA ARG A 156 4.28 -10.39 -13.12
C ARG A 156 2.96 -9.81 -13.67
N ASP A 157 2.45 -8.69 -13.18
CA ASP A 157 1.20 -8.07 -13.66
C ASP A 157 1.36 -6.58 -13.96
N LEU A 158 2.48 -6.23 -14.64
CA LEU A 158 2.78 -4.86 -14.99
C LEU A 158 1.89 -4.38 -16.14
N LYS A 159 1.02 -3.42 -15.82
CA LYS A 159 0.10 -2.79 -16.78
C LYS A 159 -0.36 -1.42 -16.25
N PRO A 160 -0.81 -0.50 -17.11
CA PRO A 160 -1.21 0.85 -16.70
C PRO A 160 -2.37 0.89 -15.67
N GLU A 161 -3.22 -0.14 -15.62
CA GLU A 161 -4.30 -0.28 -14.65
C GLU A 161 -3.78 -0.53 -13.22
N ASN A 162 -2.59 -1.11 -13.09
CA ASN A 162 -1.95 -1.41 -11.81
C ASN A 162 -0.95 -0.34 -11.36
N ILE A 163 -0.91 0.78 -12.06
CA ILE A 163 -0.10 1.96 -11.71
C ILE A 163 -1.06 3.08 -11.36
N LEU A 164 -1.02 3.54 -10.12
CA LEU A 164 -1.79 4.68 -9.66
C LEU A 164 -0.93 5.93 -9.70
N LEU A 165 -1.56 7.10 -9.78
CA LEU A 165 -0.91 8.39 -9.59
C LEU A 165 -1.32 8.99 -8.24
N ASP A 166 -0.37 9.53 -7.51
CA ASP A 166 -0.65 10.30 -6.31
C ASP A 166 -1.03 11.75 -6.66
N TYR A 167 -1.35 12.55 -5.65
CA TYR A 167 -1.76 13.94 -5.84
C TYR A 167 -0.62 14.86 -6.33
N THR A 168 0.62 14.40 -6.27
CA THR A 168 1.81 15.12 -6.76
C THR A 168 2.24 14.67 -8.15
N GLY A 169 1.59 13.64 -8.71
CA GLY A 169 1.86 13.10 -10.03
C GLY A 169 2.91 11.97 -10.07
N HIS A 170 3.35 11.49 -8.89
CA HIS A 170 4.23 10.33 -8.80
C HIS A 170 3.44 9.03 -8.92
N ILE A 171 4.10 7.98 -9.44
CA ILE A 171 3.47 6.66 -9.55
C ILE A 171 3.41 5.93 -8.19
N ALA A 172 2.43 5.06 -8.07
CA ALA A 172 2.33 4.08 -6.99
C ALA A 172 1.85 2.75 -7.56
N LEU A 173 2.75 1.77 -7.61
CA LEU A 173 2.45 0.41 -8.10
C LEU A 173 1.55 -0.29 -7.09
N CYS A 174 0.43 -0.84 -7.55
CA CYS A 174 -0.55 -1.56 -6.73
C CYS A 174 -0.80 -2.97 -7.25
N ASP A 175 -1.69 -3.71 -6.58
CA ASP A 175 -2.12 -5.08 -6.90
C ASP A 175 -0.98 -6.10 -7.03
N PHE A 176 -0.64 -6.71 -5.87
CA PHE A 176 0.41 -7.72 -5.75
C PHE A 176 -0.13 -9.16 -5.77
N GLY A 177 -1.39 -9.35 -6.20
CA GLY A 177 -2.06 -10.65 -6.20
C GLY A 177 -1.41 -11.71 -7.11
N LEU A 178 -0.62 -11.30 -8.09
CA LEU A 178 0.12 -12.20 -9.00
C LEU A 178 1.63 -12.25 -8.73
N CYS A 179 2.13 -11.63 -7.68
CA CYS A 179 3.55 -11.68 -7.31
C CYS A 179 4.02 -13.10 -7.06
N LYS A 180 5.26 -13.39 -7.44
CA LYS A 180 5.97 -14.60 -7.05
C LYS A 180 7.15 -14.22 -6.16
N LEU A 181 7.22 -14.81 -4.98
CA LEU A 181 8.44 -14.86 -4.20
C LEU A 181 9.33 -15.92 -4.82
N ASN A 182 10.47 -15.54 -5.36
CA ASN A 182 11.55 -16.47 -5.64
C ASN A 182 12.14 -16.89 -4.29
N MET A 183 11.62 -17.96 -3.72
CA MET A 183 12.37 -18.69 -2.71
C MET A 183 13.51 -19.34 -3.50
N GLY A 184 14.73 -18.80 -3.29
CA GLY A 184 15.92 -19.25 -4.00
C GLY A 184 15.99 -20.77 -4.03
N ASP A 185 16.41 -21.27 -5.15
CA ASP A 185 16.70 -22.69 -5.35
C ASP A 185 17.58 -23.17 -4.20
N LYS A 186 17.00 -24.08 -3.40
CA LYS A 186 17.76 -24.97 -2.54
C LYS A 186 18.19 -26.16 -3.35
#